data_5d3ff5be3a97f27ac5dc2765bcad2ba8
#
_entry.id   5d3ff5be3a97f27ac5dc2765bcad2ba8
#
_cell.length_a   1.000
_cell.length_b   1.000
_cell.length_c   1.000
_cell.angle_alpha   90.00
_cell.angle_beta   90.00
_cell.angle_gamma   90.00
#
_symmetry.space_group_name_H-M   'P 1'
#
loop_
_entity.id
_entity.type
_entity.pdbx_description
1 polymer ?
#
loop_
_entity_poly.entity_id
_entity_poly.type
_entity_poly.pdbx_seq_one_letter_code
_entity_poly.pdbx_strand_id
1 'polypeptide(L)'
;MKASERIKQISKKYGYSHIGSCLSCLPILEAIYTSKGKDDLVILDNAHSHVAHLVVREQYENLQNIEGLLQTYGIHCDRLAGCDATGGSLGHGLGIAIGRAIANKDITIHVIISEGGLMEGSIYESLRLLTDLNIKNIKVYLNLNGYSAVAEVDGFKLRDRVKAFYPEVMAFYTENGDGFSGIQGHYTILK
;
A
#
# COMPACT_ATOMS: atom_id res chain seq x y z
N MET A 1 19.80 -10.33 -0.07
CA MET A 1 18.78 -10.85 0.88
C MET A 1 17.41 -10.65 0.23
N LYS A 2 16.49 -11.59 0.38
CA LYS A 2 15.11 -11.42 -0.14
C LYS A 2 14.40 -10.30 0.62
N ALA A 3 13.53 -9.53 -0.05
CA ALA A 3 12.78 -8.44 0.57
C ALA A 3 11.92 -8.92 1.77
N SER A 4 11.27 -10.08 1.64
CA SER A 4 10.49 -10.68 2.72
C SER A 4 11.31 -11.00 3.98
N GLU A 5 12.53 -11.45 3.81
CA GLU A 5 13.47 -11.71 4.93
C GLU A 5 13.93 -10.39 5.56
N ARG A 6 14.21 -9.37 4.73
CA ARG A 6 14.59 -8.04 5.21
C ARG A 6 13.49 -7.38 6.04
N ILE A 7 12.23 -7.49 5.60
CA ILE A 7 11.05 -7.02 6.36
C ILE A 7 11.00 -7.70 7.73
N LYS A 8 11.10 -9.05 7.77
CA LYS A 8 11.07 -9.80 9.02
C LYS A 8 12.23 -9.45 9.95
N GLN A 9 13.44 -9.27 9.40
CA GLN A 9 14.63 -8.88 10.16
C GLN A 9 14.45 -7.52 10.85
N ILE A 10 14.01 -6.50 10.11
CA ILE A 10 13.75 -5.15 10.63
C ILE A 10 12.66 -5.20 11.68
N SER A 11 11.53 -5.87 11.38
CA SER A 11 10.41 -5.96 12.29
C SER A 11 10.77 -6.66 13.59
N LYS A 12 11.56 -7.75 13.54
CA LYS A 12 12.08 -8.42 14.72
C LYS A 12 13.00 -7.52 15.54
N LYS A 13 13.94 -6.83 14.88
CA LYS A 13 14.94 -5.99 15.53
C LYS A 13 14.32 -4.83 16.32
N TYR A 14 13.25 -4.24 15.80
CA TYR A 14 12.64 -3.03 16.36
C TYR A 14 11.26 -3.26 16.98
N GLY A 15 10.75 -4.48 16.99
CA GLY A 15 9.44 -4.81 17.55
C GLY A 15 8.26 -4.23 16.73
N TYR A 16 8.41 -4.16 15.40
CA TYR A 16 7.35 -3.62 14.55
C TYR A 16 6.28 -4.67 14.26
N SER A 17 5.02 -4.26 14.30
CA SER A 17 3.84 -5.03 13.90
C SER A 17 3.54 -4.88 12.40
N HIS A 18 2.37 -5.32 11.95
CA HIS A 18 1.88 -5.19 10.56
C HIS A 18 2.70 -5.98 9.53
N ILE A 19 3.43 -7.00 9.97
CA ILE A 19 4.30 -7.81 9.11
C ILE A 19 3.50 -8.48 7.99
N GLY A 20 2.33 -9.04 8.31
CA GLY A 20 1.45 -9.67 7.32
C GLY A 20 1.02 -8.70 6.23
N SER A 21 0.66 -7.47 6.58
CA SER A 21 0.33 -6.41 5.62
C SER A 21 1.53 -6.03 4.75
N CYS A 22 2.73 -5.99 5.33
CA CYS A 22 3.96 -5.75 4.58
C CYS A 22 4.25 -6.88 3.59
N LEU A 23 4.12 -8.15 4.02
CA LEU A 23 4.37 -9.32 3.17
C LEU A 23 3.35 -9.44 2.04
N SER A 24 2.06 -9.20 2.32
CA SER A 24 1.00 -9.22 1.30
C SER A 24 1.12 -8.08 0.29
N CYS A 25 1.60 -6.92 0.72
CA CYS A 25 1.82 -5.75 -0.15
C CYS A 25 3.06 -5.88 -1.05
N LEU A 26 4.03 -6.72 -0.65
CA LEU A 26 5.34 -6.82 -1.30
C LEU A 26 5.26 -7.16 -2.79
N PRO A 27 4.49 -8.17 -3.26
CA PRO A 27 4.41 -8.49 -4.70
C PRO A 27 3.90 -7.32 -5.55
N ILE A 28 3.01 -6.50 -5.01
CA ILE A 28 2.45 -5.33 -5.69
C ILE A 28 3.53 -4.23 -5.79
N LEU A 29 4.22 -3.97 -4.70
CA LEU A 29 5.32 -3.00 -4.67
C LEU A 29 6.43 -3.39 -5.66
N GLU A 30 6.87 -4.65 -5.66
CA GLU A 30 7.88 -5.15 -6.60
C GLU A 30 7.44 -4.99 -8.06
N ALA A 31 6.18 -5.31 -8.38
CA ALA A 31 5.63 -5.12 -9.72
C ALA A 31 5.61 -3.64 -10.15
N ILE A 32 5.25 -2.73 -9.24
CA ILE A 32 5.27 -1.29 -9.49
C ILE A 32 6.71 -0.82 -9.73
N TYR A 33 7.63 -1.13 -8.80
CA TYR A 33 9.01 -0.62 -8.86
C TYR A 33 9.84 -1.22 -9.99
N THR A 34 9.43 -2.36 -10.54
CA THR A 34 10.04 -2.94 -11.75
C THR A 34 9.65 -2.15 -13.02
N SER A 35 8.50 -1.47 -13.03
CA SER A 35 7.93 -0.88 -14.25
C SER A 35 7.63 0.62 -14.19
N LYS A 36 7.62 1.25 -12.99
CA LYS A 36 7.31 2.66 -12.85
C LYS A 36 8.38 3.56 -13.49
N GLY A 37 7.97 4.73 -13.97
CA GLY A 37 8.86 5.79 -14.39
C GLY A 37 9.60 6.40 -13.17
N LYS A 38 10.71 7.09 -13.44
CA LYS A 38 11.54 7.72 -12.41
C LYS A 38 10.75 8.72 -11.56
N ASP A 39 9.88 9.49 -12.19
CA ASP A 39 9.15 10.59 -11.55
C ASP A 39 7.74 10.16 -11.12
N ASP A 40 7.34 8.90 -11.38
CA ASP A 40 6.05 8.35 -10.95
C ASP A 40 6.00 8.23 -9.43
N LEU A 41 4.81 8.49 -8.87
CA LEU A 41 4.56 8.46 -7.44
C LEU A 41 3.94 7.13 -7.01
N VAL A 42 4.25 6.70 -5.78
CA VAL A 42 3.67 5.50 -5.15
C VAL A 42 3.03 5.85 -3.83
N ILE A 43 1.71 5.81 -3.77
CA ILE A 43 0.91 6.15 -2.59
C ILE A 43 0.29 4.87 -2.02
N LEU A 44 0.56 4.61 -0.75
CA LEU A 44 -0.05 3.51 0.00
C LEU A 44 -1.22 4.06 0.81
N ASP A 45 -2.46 3.67 0.46
CA ASP A 45 -3.60 3.87 1.35
C ASP A 45 -3.43 3.03 2.63
N ASN A 46 -2.90 1.81 2.48
CA ASN A 46 -2.45 0.95 3.57
C ASN A 46 -1.06 1.37 4.10
N ALA A 47 -0.95 2.60 4.57
CA ALA A 47 0.32 3.24 4.97
C ALA A 47 1.12 2.45 6.03
N HIS A 48 0.47 1.56 6.78
CA HIS A 48 1.10 0.62 7.71
C HIS A 48 1.96 -0.47 7.03
N SER A 49 1.95 -0.55 5.69
CA SER A 49 2.90 -1.36 4.91
C SER A 49 4.21 -0.61 4.59
N HIS A 50 4.52 0.47 5.33
CA HIS A 50 5.68 1.33 5.12
C HIS A 50 7.02 0.57 5.17
N VAL A 51 7.18 -0.41 6.07
CA VAL A 51 8.41 -1.22 6.13
C VAL A 51 8.67 -1.92 4.80
N ALA A 52 7.64 -2.52 4.19
CA ALA A 52 7.77 -3.14 2.87
C ALA A 52 8.13 -2.10 1.78
N HIS A 53 7.50 -0.93 1.82
CA HIS A 53 7.77 0.14 0.87
C HIS A 53 9.23 0.60 0.93
N LEU A 54 9.77 0.86 2.13
CA LEU A 54 11.16 1.26 2.28
C LEU A 54 12.14 0.15 1.87
N VAL A 55 11.84 -1.12 2.18
CA VAL A 55 12.68 -2.25 1.75
C VAL A 55 12.71 -2.38 0.23
N VAL A 56 11.59 -2.19 -0.46
CA VAL A 56 11.56 -2.19 -1.93
C VAL A 56 12.34 -1.00 -2.48
N ARG A 57 12.22 0.18 -1.90
CA ARG A 57 13.00 1.36 -2.30
C ARG A 57 14.51 1.20 -2.02
N GLU A 58 14.88 0.52 -0.92
CA GLU A 58 16.28 0.14 -0.68
C GLU A 58 16.84 -0.68 -1.85
N GLN A 59 16.06 -1.62 -2.41
CA GLN A 59 16.49 -2.51 -3.47
C GLN A 59 16.45 -1.89 -4.88
N TYR A 60 15.41 -1.12 -5.19
CA TYR A 60 15.15 -0.61 -6.55
C TYR A 60 15.64 0.83 -6.78
N GLU A 61 15.70 1.65 -5.73
CA GLU A 61 16.12 3.06 -5.79
C GLU A 61 17.41 3.34 -5.03
N ASN A 62 18.02 2.30 -4.42
CA ASN A 62 19.20 2.44 -3.56
C ASN A 62 19.00 3.44 -2.40
N LEU A 63 17.78 3.47 -1.83
CA LEU A 63 17.45 4.30 -0.69
C LEU A 63 18.29 3.87 0.52
N GLN A 64 18.99 4.83 1.11
CA GLN A 64 19.89 4.56 2.24
C GLN A 64 19.20 4.79 3.59
N ASN A 65 19.73 4.13 4.64
CA ASN A 65 19.33 4.36 6.02
C ASN A 65 17.84 4.15 6.33
N ILE A 66 17.20 3.15 5.69
CA ILE A 66 15.77 2.89 5.90
C ILE A 66 15.41 2.59 7.37
N GLU A 67 16.33 1.95 8.13
CA GLU A 67 16.12 1.68 9.55
C GLU A 67 16.08 2.97 10.37
N GLY A 68 16.94 3.94 10.07
CA GLY A 68 16.91 5.26 10.71
C GLY A 68 15.63 6.05 10.38
N LEU A 69 15.14 5.93 9.14
CA LEU A 69 13.85 6.53 8.74
C LEU A 69 12.70 5.93 9.55
N LEU A 70 12.66 4.59 9.68
CA LEU A 70 11.63 3.90 10.46
C LEU A 70 11.68 4.24 11.95
N GLN A 71 12.88 4.39 12.54
CA GLN A 71 13.04 4.78 13.94
C GLN A 71 12.56 6.22 14.19
N THR A 72 12.77 7.12 13.23
CA THR A 72 12.41 8.53 13.36
C THR A 72 10.94 8.79 13.09
N TYR A 73 10.37 8.17 12.05
CA TYR A 73 9.04 8.48 11.54
C TYR A 73 8.02 7.35 11.76
N GLY A 74 8.45 6.18 12.24
CA GLY A 74 7.58 5.04 12.54
C GLY A 74 7.23 4.20 11.32
N ILE A 75 6.26 3.29 11.53
CA ILE A 75 5.88 2.25 10.56
C ILE A 75 4.74 2.66 9.62
N HIS A 76 4.30 3.90 9.66
CA HIS A 76 3.35 4.47 8.70
C HIS A 76 4.07 5.40 7.73
N CYS A 77 3.58 5.44 6.48
CA CYS A 77 4.15 6.32 5.47
C CYS A 77 4.14 7.78 5.94
N ASP A 78 5.29 8.44 5.82
CA ASP A 78 5.45 9.86 6.12
C ASP A 78 6.25 10.56 5.01
N ARG A 79 5.83 11.77 4.63
CA ARG A 79 6.53 12.56 3.62
C ARG A 79 7.94 12.96 4.07
N LEU A 80 8.16 13.14 5.36
CA LEU A 80 9.49 13.43 5.91
C LEU A 80 10.42 12.21 5.86
N ALA A 81 9.85 10.98 5.80
CA ALA A 81 10.57 9.76 5.49
C ALA A 81 10.75 9.52 3.98
N GLY A 82 10.39 10.50 3.15
CA GLY A 82 10.50 10.42 1.70
C GLY A 82 9.37 9.67 1.00
N CYS A 83 8.25 9.38 1.66
CA CYS A 83 7.06 8.85 0.99
C CYS A 83 6.33 9.92 0.18
N ASP A 84 5.59 9.51 -0.84
CA ASP A 84 4.84 10.43 -1.70
C ASP A 84 3.58 10.99 -1.04
N ALA A 85 3.11 10.36 0.03
CA ALA A 85 2.05 10.86 0.89
C ALA A 85 2.28 10.44 2.34
N THR A 86 1.90 11.28 3.30
CA THR A 86 1.73 10.88 4.69
C THR A 86 0.39 10.18 4.83
N GLY A 87 0.37 9.02 5.49
CA GLY A 87 -0.81 8.20 5.65
C GLY A 87 -0.87 7.55 7.04
N GLY A 88 -1.96 6.85 7.31
CA GLY A 88 -2.24 6.15 8.57
C GLY A 88 -3.72 5.87 8.72
N SER A 89 -4.57 6.84 8.42
CA SER A 89 -6.01 6.64 8.28
C SER A 89 -6.33 6.04 6.91
N LEU A 90 -6.97 4.88 6.90
CA LEU A 90 -7.41 4.20 5.67
C LEU A 90 -8.43 5.07 4.90
N GLY A 91 -8.48 4.91 3.59
CA GLY A 91 -9.42 5.62 2.73
C GLY A 91 -8.97 6.99 2.23
N HIS A 92 -7.81 7.49 2.65
CA HIS A 92 -7.33 8.83 2.27
C HIS A 92 -6.39 8.82 1.06
N GLY A 93 -5.67 7.71 0.83
CA GLY A 93 -4.62 7.61 -0.16
C GLY A 93 -5.07 7.91 -1.58
N LEU A 94 -6.25 7.41 -1.98
CA LEU A 94 -6.78 7.62 -3.33
C LEU A 94 -7.21 9.07 -3.56
N GLY A 95 -7.82 9.72 -2.57
CA GLY A 95 -8.19 11.15 -2.67
C GLY A 95 -6.97 12.06 -2.82
N ILE A 96 -5.88 11.77 -2.07
CA ILE A 96 -4.60 12.47 -2.20
C ILE A 96 -4.03 12.27 -3.61
N ALA A 97 -4.07 11.04 -4.13
CA ALA A 97 -3.60 10.72 -5.47
C ALA A 97 -4.36 11.49 -6.56
N ILE A 98 -5.69 11.59 -6.44
CA ILE A 98 -6.53 12.37 -7.36
C ILE A 98 -6.08 13.84 -7.40
N GLY A 99 -5.92 14.46 -6.25
CA GLY A 99 -5.47 15.85 -6.17
C GLY A 99 -4.11 16.05 -6.86
N ARG A 100 -3.17 15.12 -6.64
CA ARG A 100 -1.85 15.16 -7.28
C ARG A 100 -1.89 14.91 -8.79
N ALA A 101 -2.74 13.99 -9.24
CA ALA A 101 -2.93 13.68 -10.66
C ALA A 101 -3.54 14.86 -11.44
N ILE A 102 -4.45 15.60 -10.83
CA ILE A 102 -5.01 16.83 -11.41
C ILE A 102 -3.93 17.91 -11.51
N ALA A 103 -3.10 18.05 -10.48
CA ALA A 103 -2.05 19.06 -10.41
C ALA A 103 -0.88 18.79 -11.38
N ASN A 104 -0.58 17.52 -11.69
CA ASN A 104 0.48 17.14 -12.63
C ASN A 104 0.02 15.96 -13.49
N LYS A 105 -0.21 16.21 -14.78
CA LYS A 105 -0.69 15.21 -15.73
C LYS A 105 0.43 14.40 -16.40
N ASP A 106 1.68 14.81 -16.22
CA ASP A 106 2.83 14.20 -16.91
C ASP A 106 3.43 13.02 -16.13
N ILE A 107 2.99 12.79 -14.89
CA ILE A 107 3.42 11.68 -14.05
C ILE A 107 2.31 10.67 -13.87
N THR A 108 2.67 9.39 -13.68
CA THR A 108 1.73 8.35 -13.26
C THR A 108 1.76 8.22 -11.73
N ILE A 109 0.59 8.06 -11.12
CA ILE A 109 0.46 7.82 -9.69
C ILE A 109 -0.06 6.41 -9.46
N HIS A 110 0.74 5.60 -8.77
CA HIS A 110 0.39 4.25 -8.38
C HIS A 110 -0.20 4.28 -6.97
N VAL A 111 -1.41 3.76 -6.79
CA VAL A 111 -2.09 3.73 -5.48
C VAL A 111 -2.40 2.30 -5.09
N ILE A 112 -1.93 1.88 -3.91
CA ILE A 112 -2.23 0.56 -3.35
C ILE A 112 -3.29 0.71 -2.27
N ILE A 113 -4.38 -0.04 -2.40
CA ILE A 113 -5.52 -0.05 -1.48
C ILE A 113 -5.70 -1.49 -0.97
N SER A 114 -5.78 -1.66 0.35
CA SER A 114 -6.10 -2.95 0.99
C SER A 114 -7.59 -3.12 1.22
N GLU A 115 -8.01 -4.34 1.61
CA GLU A 115 -9.40 -4.59 2.01
C GLU A 115 -9.85 -3.65 3.14
N GLY A 116 -8.96 -3.30 4.07
CA GLY A 116 -9.28 -2.32 5.11
C GLY A 116 -9.66 -0.95 4.53
N GLY A 117 -8.91 -0.49 3.52
CA GLY A 117 -9.24 0.75 2.79
C GLY A 117 -10.59 0.66 2.07
N LEU A 118 -10.92 -0.51 1.51
CA LEU A 118 -12.20 -0.75 0.83
C LEU A 118 -13.41 -0.80 1.79
N MET A 119 -13.21 -0.73 3.09
CA MET A 119 -14.31 -0.52 4.06
C MET A 119 -14.64 0.96 4.24
N GLU A 120 -13.80 1.86 3.74
CA GLU A 120 -14.00 3.31 3.86
C GLU A 120 -14.81 3.87 2.68
N GLY A 121 -15.86 4.64 2.99
CA GLY A 121 -16.73 5.26 1.96
C GLY A 121 -15.97 6.23 1.05
N SER A 122 -14.93 6.89 1.56
CA SER A 122 -14.08 7.81 0.81
C SER A 122 -13.36 7.17 -0.38
N ILE A 123 -13.07 5.87 -0.34
CA ILE A 123 -12.52 5.15 -1.49
C ILE A 123 -13.53 5.09 -2.64
N TYR A 124 -14.78 4.75 -2.37
CA TYR A 124 -15.82 4.66 -3.41
C TYR A 124 -16.16 6.03 -4.00
N GLU A 125 -16.18 7.06 -3.18
CA GLU A 125 -16.31 8.45 -3.65
C GLU A 125 -15.14 8.83 -4.55
N SER A 126 -13.92 8.48 -4.16
CA SER A 126 -12.71 8.72 -4.96
C SER A 126 -12.72 7.95 -6.28
N LEU A 127 -13.15 6.68 -6.28
CA LEU A 127 -13.30 5.89 -7.51
C LEU A 127 -14.33 6.50 -8.47
N ARG A 128 -15.45 6.99 -7.93
CA ARG A 128 -16.44 7.73 -8.70
C ARG A 128 -15.83 8.99 -9.34
N LEU A 129 -15.08 9.77 -8.57
CA LEU A 129 -14.39 10.97 -9.06
C LEU A 129 -13.36 10.66 -10.15
N LEU A 130 -12.60 9.55 -10.03
CA LEU A 130 -11.68 9.11 -11.09
C LEU A 130 -12.40 8.96 -12.43
N THR A 131 -13.55 8.35 -12.41
CA THR A 131 -14.36 8.10 -13.61
C THR A 131 -15.02 9.39 -14.11
N ASP A 132 -15.69 10.13 -13.25
CA ASP A 132 -16.42 11.35 -13.61
C ASP A 132 -15.49 12.45 -14.17
N LEU A 133 -14.29 12.59 -13.60
CA LEU A 133 -13.28 13.56 -14.05
C LEU A 133 -12.36 13.03 -15.15
N ASN A 134 -12.56 11.78 -15.58
CA ASN A 134 -11.75 11.10 -16.62
C ASN A 134 -10.23 11.19 -16.37
N ILE A 135 -9.80 10.92 -15.12
CA ILE A 135 -8.39 10.98 -14.73
C ILE A 135 -7.69 9.71 -15.22
N LYS A 136 -6.66 9.84 -16.05
CA LYS A 136 -5.99 8.73 -16.75
C LYS A 136 -4.60 8.39 -16.22
N ASN A 137 -4.02 9.26 -15.42
CA ASN A 137 -2.66 9.10 -14.90
C ASN A 137 -2.62 8.54 -13.46
N ILE A 138 -3.65 7.77 -13.08
CA ILE A 138 -3.67 6.98 -11.84
C ILE A 138 -3.81 5.50 -12.20
N LYS A 139 -3.01 4.66 -11.53
CA LYS A 139 -3.14 3.20 -11.55
C LYS A 139 -3.52 2.72 -10.15
N VAL A 140 -4.66 2.05 -10.02
CA VAL A 140 -5.19 1.55 -8.75
C VAL A 140 -4.93 0.06 -8.64
N TYR A 141 -4.29 -0.34 -7.53
CA TYR A 141 -3.95 -1.72 -7.20
C TYR A 141 -4.69 -2.13 -5.93
N LEU A 142 -5.37 -3.27 -5.96
CA LEU A 142 -6.00 -3.85 -4.78
C LEU A 142 -5.09 -4.93 -4.20
N ASN A 143 -4.79 -4.82 -2.92
CA ASN A 143 -4.14 -5.85 -2.13
C ASN A 143 -5.22 -6.65 -1.40
N LEU A 144 -5.53 -7.84 -1.91
CA LEU A 144 -6.61 -8.73 -1.44
C LEU A 144 -6.01 -9.97 -0.79
N ASN A 145 -5.97 -9.98 0.54
CA ASN A 145 -5.41 -11.05 1.35
C ASN A 145 -6.46 -11.77 2.23
N GLY A 146 -7.74 -11.43 2.08
CA GLY A 146 -8.86 -12.02 2.79
C GLY A 146 -9.22 -11.36 4.13
N TYR A 147 -8.50 -10.31 4.53
CA TYR A 147 -8.70 -9.66 5.83
C TYR A 147 -8.78 -8.14 5.72
N SER A 148 -9.85 -7.57 6.28
CA SER A 148 -9.90 -6.15 6.60
C SER A 148 -9.26 -5.88 7.97
N ALA A 149 -9.29 -4.63 8.44
CA ALA A 149 -8.79 -4.28 9.79
C ALA A 149 -9.57 -4.98 10.92
N VAL A 150 -10.81 -5.39 10.70
CA VAL A 150 -11.73 -5.86 11.75
C VAL A 150 -12.41 -7.20 11.47
N ALA A 151 -12.35 -7.72 10.24
CA ALA A 151 -13.04 -8.94 9.85
C ALA A 151 -12.38 -9.67 8.68
N GLU A 152 -12.67 -10.95 8.54
CA GLU A 152 -12.47 -11.66 7.27
C GLU A 152 -13.43 -11.11 6.21
N VAL A 153 -12.96 -11.02 4.97
CA VAL A 153 -13.73 -10.45 3.86
C VAL A 153 -13.52 -11.26 2.59
N ASP A 154 -14.54 -11.23 1.72
CA ASP A 154 -14.48 -11.84 0.41
C ASP A 154 -13.85 -10.87 -0.60
N GLY A 155 -12.57 -11.07 -0.88
CA GLY A 155 -11.82 -10.23 -1.83
C GLY A 155 -12.40 -10.22 -3.24
N PHE A 156 -13.05 -11.31 -3.70
CA PHE A 156 -13.71 -11.35 -5.00
C PHE A 156 -14.91 -10.40 -5.05
N LYS A 157 -15.75 -10.40 -4.00
CA LYS A 157 -16.88 -9.46 -3.91
C LYS A 157 -16.42 -8.01 -3.81
N LEU A 158 -15.33 -7.75 -3.08
CA LEU A 158 -14.76 -6.42 -2.98
C LEU A 158 -14.22 -5.94 -4.32
N ARG A 159 -13.44 -6.77 -5.04
CA ARG A 159 -12.98 -6.48 -6.40
C ARG A 159 -14.15 -6.14 -7.33
N ASP A 160 -15.20 -6.95 -7.34
CA ASP A 160 -16.34 -6.76 -8.25
C ASP A 160 -17.09 -5.45 -7.93
N ARG A 161 -17.21 -5.11 -6.65
CA ARG A 161 -17.73 -3.82 -6.21
C ARG A 161 -16.88 -2.65 -6.71
N VAL A 162 -15.55 -2.74 -6.58
CA VAL A 162 -14.65 -1.69 -7.09
C VAL A 162 -14.73 -1.57 -8.60
N LYS A 163 -14.78 -2.69 -9.32
CA LYS A 163 -14.91 -2.69 -10.79
C LYS A 163 -16.18 -2.05 -11.31
N ALA A 164 -17.25 -2.03 -10.52
CA ALA A 164 -18.48 -1.31 -10.88
C ALA A 164 -18.27 0.21 -10.94
N PHE A 165 -17.32 0.76 -10.17
CA PHE A 165 -16.96 2.18 -10.19
C PHE A 165 -15.75 2.47 -11.10
N TYR A 166 -14.76 1.57 -11.12
CA TYR A 166 -13.52 1.75 -11.85
C TYR A 166 -13.05 0.40 -12.45
N PRO A 167 -13.43 0.09 -13.71
CA PRO A 167 -13.14 -1.21 -14.33
C PRO A 167 -11.64 -1.51 -14.51
N GLU A 168 -10.79 -0.47 -14.62
CA GLU A 168 -9.35 -0.58 -14.89
C GLU A 168 -8.52 -0.98 -13.66
N VAL A 169 -9.16 -1.25 -12.51
CA VAL A 169 -8.47 -1.66 -11.30
C VAL A 169 -7.71 -2.99 -11.46
N MET A 170 -6.50 -3.04 -10.93
CA MET A 170 -5.67 -4.25 -10.91
C MET A 170 -5.77 -4.93 -9.55
N ALA A 171 -6.31 -6.15 -9.51
CA ALA A 171 -6.49 -6.91 -8.27
C ALA A 171 -5.39 -7.97 -8.11
N PHE A 172 -4.73 -7.94 -6.97
CA PHE A 172 -3.73 -8.91 -6.53
C PHE A 172 -4.29 -9.71 -5.35
N TYR A 173 -4.37 -11.03 -5.51
CA TYR A 173 -4.71 -11.94 -4.43
C TYR A 173 -3.41 -12.40 -3.79
N THR A 174 -3.20 -12.01 -2.54
CA THR A 174 -1.93 -12.12 -1.84
C THR A 174 -2.07 -12.87 -0.52
N GLU A 175 -0.96 -13.20 0.11
CA GLU A 175 -0.92 -13.90 1.39
C GLU A 175 -0.11 -13.09 2.41
N ASN A 176 -0.54 -13.14 3.66
CA ASN A 176 0.14 -12.46 4.78
C ASN A 176 1.40 -13.21 5.25
N GLY A 177 1.65 -14.41 4.73
CA GLY A 177 2.69 -15.31 5.20
C GLY A 177 2.31 -16.08 6.47
N ASP A 178 3.03 -17.18 6.73
CA ASP A 178 2.77 -18.07 7.87
C ASP A 178 2.87 -17.33 9.20
N GLY A 179 1.84 -17.46 10.04
CA GLY A 179 1.76 -16.86 11.37
C GLY A 179 1.35 -15.38 11.40
N PHE A 180 1.04 -14.77 10.25
CA PHE A 180 0.64 -13.35 10.17
C PHE A 180 -0.75 -13.15 9.56
N SER A 181 -1.48 -14.22 9.30
CA SER A 181 -2.85 -14.16 8.80
C SER A 181 -3.85 -13.87 9.91
N GLY A 182 -4.98 -13.28 9.53
CA GLY A 182 -6.06 -12.95 10.43
C GLY A 182 -5.87 -11.65 11.22
N ILE A 183 -6.92 -11.26 11.94
CA ILE A 183 -6.96 -10.00 12.71
C ILE A 183 -5.83 -9.95 13.75
N GLN A 184 -5.57 -11.05 14.45
CA GLN A 184 -4.50 -11.11 15.45
C GLN A 184 -3.11 -11.08 14.79
N GLY A 185 -2.96 -11.69 13.60
CA GLY A 185 -1.73 -11.67 12.83
C GLY A 185 -1.28 -10.25 12.46
N HIS A 186 -2.25 -9.33 12.29
CA HIS A 186 -1.98 -7.93 12.01
C HIS A 186 -1.16 -7.24 13.12
N TYR A 187 -1.36 -7.62 14.38
CA TYR A 187 -0.66 -7.06 15.55
C TYR A 187 0.51 -7.93 16.04
N THR A 188 0.81 -9.03 15.34
CA THR A 188 1.91 -9.93 15.74
C THR A 188 3.25 -9.23 15.64
N ILE A 189 4.06 -9.35 16.70
CA ILE A 189 5.44 -8.87 16.79
C ILE A 189 6.35 -10.11 16.86
N LEU A 190 7.37 -10.16 16.01
CA LEU A 190 8.40 -11.20 16.06
C LEU A 190 9.30 -11.03 17.31
N LYS A 191 9.50 -12.14 18.04
CA LYS A 191 10.39 -12.20 19.20
C LYS A 191 11.76 -12.71 18.81
#